data_1c53d1a48408e14e7ee2582e0c7e69fa
#
_entry.id   1c53d1a48408e14e7ee2582e0c7e69fa
#
_cell.length_a   1.000
_cell.length_b   1.000
_cell.length_c   1.000
_cell.angle_alpha   90.00
_cell.angle_beta   90.00
_cell.angle_gamma   90.00
#
_symmetry.space_group_name_H-M   'P 1'
#
loop_
_entity.id
_entity.type
_entity.pdbx_description
1 polymer ?
#
loop_
_entity_poly.entity_id
_entity_poly.type
_entity_poly.pdbx_seq_one_letter_code
_entity_poly.pdbx_strand_id
1 'polypeptide(L)'
;MFATFINYLDGVYLSAQDIGISLNDIRIVSQLSEHVLDNVDPGPYTAKGIYYALRSVKDHYFNGSNEDILIQGFGSVGSNLASHLLDEGTKIYVDETDEMKLNKALKLGCHPCKSIFKTSASIFSPCAIGGILNKEFIKNSTYKVICGGANNQLLSDNLFNEIHSHGMLYIPDFLVNAGGVIGLTKDVLERDDEMTDRALAKIGEVVKSIIDEFKLKNTIPLEFVKNRFL
;
A
#
# COMPACT_ATOMS: atom_id res chain seq x y z
N MET A 1 21.13 -5.03 23.41
CA MET A 1 21.40 -6.12 22.44
C MET A 1 21.06 -5.72 21.00
N PHE A 2 19.82 -5.34 20.65
CA PHE A 2 19.45 -4.97 19.28
C PHE A 2 20.24 -3.77 18.76
N ALA A 3 20.23 -2.63 19.49
CA ALA A 3 21.02 -1.46 19.13
C ALA A 3 22.53 -1.73 19.00
N THR A 4 23.09 -2.58 19.86
CA THR A 4 24.50 -2.98 19.77
C THR A 4 24.81 -3.73 18.48
N PHE A 5 23.86 -4.58 18.03
CA PHE A 5 24.00 -5.30 16.78
C PHE A 5 23.92 -4.36 15.57
N ILE A 6 22.97 -3.40 15.58
CA ILE A 6 22.86 -2.38 14.52
C ILE A 6 24.15 -1.55 14.43
N ASN A 7 24.69 -1.11 15.55
CA ASN A 7 25.95 -0.34 15.58
C ASN A 7 27.14 -1.14 15.02
N TYR A 8 27.16 -2.47 15.24
CA TYR A 8 28.19 -3.34 14.65
C TYR A 8 28.13 -3.37 13.11
N LEU A 9 26.94 -3.16 12.52
CA LEU A 9 26.76 -3.11 11.06
C LEU A 9 27.14 -1.75 10.45
N ASP A 10 27.49 -0.76 11.27
CA ASP A 10 28.06 0.54 10.88
C ASP A 10 27.38 1.20 9.66
N GLY A 11 26.06 1.32 9.71
CA GLY A 11 25.24 1.94 8.65
C GLY A 11 24.91 1.07 7.44
N VAL A 12 25.42 -0.17 7.36
CA VAL A 12 25.00 -1.12 6.31
C VAL A 12 23.53 -1.51 6.47
N TYR A 13 23.00 -1.42 7.70
CA TYR A 13 21.60 -1.64 8.01
C TYR A 13 21.04 -0.45 8.79
N LEU A 14 19.93 0.12 8.29
CA LEU A 14 19.14 1.13 8.97
C LEU A 14 17.84 0.51 9.48
N SER A 15 17.57 0.67 10.77
CA SER A 15 16.32 0.20 11.39
C SER A 15 15.25 1.28 11.37
N ALA A 16 13.99 0.89 11.21
CA ALA A 16 12.85 1.78 11.21
C ALA A 16 11.63 1.13 11.89
N GLN A 17 10.57 1.90 12.06
CA GLN A 17 9.29 1.39 12.52
C GLN A 17 8.69 0.42 11.51
N ASP A 18 8.11 -0.70 12.01
CA ASP A 18 7.35 -1.66 11.23
C ASP A 18 6.16 -2.20 12.07
N ILE A 19 5.41 -3.14 11.51
CA ILE A 19 4.21 -3.73 12.15
C ILE A 19 4.54 -4.24 13.56
N GLY A 20 3.70 -3.83 14.53
CA GLY A 20 3.84 -4.21 15.94
C GLY A 20 4.85 -3.40 16.75
N ILE A 21 5.56 -2.47 16.13
CA ILE A 21 6.52 -1.56 16.78
C ILE A 21 5.99 -0.13 16.70
N SER A 22 5.94 0.56 17.83
CA SER A 22 5.54 1.97 17.88
C SER A 22 6.72 2.91 17.61
N LEU A 23 6.42 4.17 17.27
CA LEU A 23 7.46 5.22 17.22
C LEU A 23 8.21 5.39 18.55
N ASN A 24 7.52 5.18 19.68
CA ASN A 24 8.18 5.24 21.00
C ASN A 24 9.20 4.11 21.19
N ASP A 25 8.90 2.90 20.70
CA ASP A 25 9.83 1.78 20.77
C ASP A 25 11.08 2.06 19.93
N ILE A 26 10.90 2.58 18.73
CA ILE A 26 12.02 2.97 17.85
C ILE A 26 12.84 4.10 18.48
N ARG A 27 12.23 5.10 19.10
CA ARG A 27 12.93 6.18 19.80
C ARG A 27 13.78 5.70 20.99
N ILE A 28 13.40 4.60 21.63
CA ILE A 28 14.24 3.98 22.67
C ILE A 28 15.51 3.38 22.03
N VAL A 29 15.40 2.81 20.86
CA VAL A 29 16.56 2.24 20.15
C VAL A 29 17.46 3.34 19.60
N SER A 30 16.89 4.44 19.07
CA SER A 30 17.65 5.58 18.53
C SER A 30 18.50 6.31 19.57
N GLN A 31 18.13 6.24 20.84
CA GLN A 31 18.99 6.75 21.94
C GLN A 31 20.32 5.98 22.08
N LEU A 32 20.40 4.77 21.51
CA LEU A 32 21.54 3.87 21.62
C LEU A 32 22.22 3.57 20.26
N SER A 33 21.65 4.08 19.17
CA SER A 33 22.16 3.86 17.81
C SER A 33 21.75 5.00 16.89
N GLU A 34 22.71 5.54 16.14
CA GLU A 34 22.46 6.54 15.09
C GLU A 34 21.92 5.92 13.78
N HIS A 35 21.98 4.58 13.66
CA HIS A 35 21.49 3.85 12.49
C HIS A 35 20.01 3.45 12.61
N VAL A 36 19.20 4.36 13.16
CA VAL A 36 17.76 4.17 13.39
C VAL A 36 16.99 5.37 12.85
N LEU A 37 16.02 5.08 11.99
CA LEU A 37 15.13 6.09 11.41
C LEU A 37 13.89 6.22 12.32
N ASP A 38 13.91 7.17 13.24
CA ASP A 38 12.85 7.39 14.26
C ASP A 38 12.05 8.67 14.07
N ASN A 39 12.39 9.47 13.04
CA ASN A 39 11.86 10.80 12.85
C ASN A 39 10.53 10.85 12.10
N VAL A 40 10.17 9.75 11.39
CA VAL A 40 9.08 9.77 10.42
C VAL A 40 8.19 8.55 10.57
N ASP A 41 6.87 8.75 10.66
CA ASP A 41 5.88 7.69 10.44
C ASP A 41 5.84 7.36 8.93
N PRO A 42 6.17 6.13 8.51
CA PRO A 42 6.12 5.73 7.09
C PRO A 42 4.69 5.65 6.54
N GLY A 43 3.68 5.55 7.42
CA GLY A 43 2.28 5.35 7.02
C GLY A 43 1.72 6.41 6.06
N PRO A 44 1.86 7.70 6.33
CA PRO A 44 1.41 8.77 5.42
C PRO A 44 2.08 8.71 4.04
N TYR A 45 3.37 8.38 3.97
CA TYR A 45 4.09 8.26 2.70
C TYR A 45 3.68 7.02 1.93
N THR A 46 3.48 5.90 2.63
CA THR A 46 2.90 4.68 2.04
C THR A 46 1.51 4.99 1.46
N ALA A 47 0.65 5.63 2.23
CA ALA A 47 -0.69 6.03 1.79
C ALA A 47 -0.63 6.92 0.55
N LYS A 48 0.29 7.88 0.50
CA LYS A 48 0.46 8.77 -0.65
C LYS A 48 0.98 8.04 -1.89
N GLY A 49 1.87 7.06 -1.72
CA GLY A 49 2.30 6.17 -2.81
C GLY A 49 1.14 5.36 -3.39
N ILE A 50 0.30 4.76 -2.51
CA ILE A 50 -0.92 4.04 -2.92
C ILE A 50 -1.90 4.99 -3.62
N TYR A 51 -2.06 6.19 -3.12
CA TYR A 51 -2.92 7.21 -3.74
C TYR A 51 -2.49 7.51 -5.18
N TYR A 52 -1.19 7.72 -5.45
CA TYR A 52 -0.69 7.90 -6.82
C TYR A 52 -0.90 6.67 -7.70
N ALA A 53 -0.73 5.47 -7.14
CA ALA A 53 -1.04 4.22 -7.82
C ALA A 53 -2.52 4.14 -8.22
N LEU A 54 -3.42 4.45 -7.28
CA LEU A 54 -4.87 4.44 -7.51
C LEU A 54 -5.32 5.53 -8.49
N ARG A 55 -4.70 6.71 -8.49
CA ARG A 55 -4.93 7.72 -9.52
C ARG A 55 -4.57 7.18 -10.90
N SER A 56 -3.42 6.51 -11.03
CA SER A 56 -3.02 5.88 -12.29
C SER A 56 -4.00 4.79 -12.72
N VAL A 57 -4.51 3.98 -11.76
CA VAL A 57 -5.58 3.00 -12.02
C VAL A 57 -6.85 3.68 -12.51
N LYS A 58 -7.31 4.74 -11.86
CA LYS A 58 -8.47 5.53 -12.26
C LYS A 58 -8.30 6.05 -13.70
N ASP A 59 -7.19 6.70 -13.99
CA ASP A 59 -6.97 7.37 -15.27
C ASP A 59 -6.75 6.37 -16.41
N HIS A 60 -5.96 5.34 -16.18
CA HIS A 60 -5.52 4.44 -17.25
C HIS A 60 -6.27 3.12 -17.32
N TYR A 61 -6.85 2.60 -16.23
CA TYR A 61 -7.64 1.36 -16.27
C TYR A 61 -9.14 1.65 -16.40
N PHE A 62 -9.65 2.61 -15.63
CA PHE A 62 -11.08 2.98 -15.62
C PHE A 62 -11.41 4.20 -16.50
N ASN A 63 -10.48 4.70 -17.30
CA ASN A 63 -10.67 5.83 -18.22
C ASN A 63 -11.21 7.10 -17.53
N GLY A 64 -10.73 7.41 -16.34
CA GLY A 64 -11.11 8.56 -15.52
C GLY A 64 -12.39 8.37 -14.68
N SER A 65 -13.04 7.19 -14.73
CA SER A 65 -14.20 6.91 -13.88
C SER A 65 -13.82 6.85 -12.41
N ASN A 66 -14.65 7.45 -11.55
CA ASN A 66 -14.45 7.43 -10.10
C ASN A 66 -15.12 6.19 -9.51
N GLU A 67 -14.33 5.15 -9.29
CA GLU A 67 -14.78 3.84 -8.83
C GLU A 67 -14.80 3.78 -7.30
N ASP A 68 -15.77 3.06 -6.74
CA ASP A 68 -15.82 2.79 -5.30
C ASP A 68 -14.65 1.90 -4.86
N ILE A 69 -14.07 2.20 -3.69
CA ILE A 69 -12.91 1.51 -3.15
C ILE A 69 -13.27 0.88 -1.80
N LEU A 70 -12.88 -0.38 -1.59
CA LEU A 70 -12.85 -1.00 -0.28
C LEU A 70 -11.41 -0.96 0.27
N ILE A 71 -11.22 -0.28 1.39
CA ILE A 71 -9.97 -0.31 2.16
C ILE A 71 -10.11 -1.33 3.29
N GLN A 72 -9.20 -2.31 3.34
CA GLN A 72 -9.11 -3.24 4.45
C GLN A 72 -8.05 -2.76 5.44
N GLY A 73 -8.49 -2.48 6.66
CA GLY A 73 -7.68 -1.91 7.73
C GLY A 73 -7.69 -0.37 7.75
N PHE A 74 -7.88 0.19 8.95
CA PHE A 74 -7.91 1.64 9.17
C PHE A 74 -6.83 2.09 10.16
N GLY A 75 -5.60 1.56 9.97
CA GLY A 75 -4.38 1.99 10.65
C GLY A 75 -3.79 3.26 10.04
N SER A 76 -2.48 3.53 10.26
CA SER A 76 -1.83 4.72 9.72
C SER A 76 -1.95 4.81 8.20
N VAL A 77 -1.71 3.73 7.46
CA VAL A 77 -1.81 3.71 5.99
C VAL A 77 -3.26 3.90 5.53
N GLY A 78 -4.19 3.05 5.99
CA GLY A 78 -5.57 3.07 5.51
C GLY A 78 -6.32 4.37 5.81
N SER A 79 -6.08 4.98 6.97
CA SER A 79 -6.73 6.24 7.33
C SER A 79 -6.22 7.44 6.51
N ASN A 80 -4.91 7.52 6.27
CA ASN A 80 -4.34 8.57 5.42
C ASN A 80 -4.76 8.39 3.96
N LEU A 81 -4.80 7.14 3.45
CA LEU A 81 -5.28 6.84 2.11
C LEU A 81 -6.75 7.25 1.94
N ALA A 82 -7.60 6.90 2.90
CA ALA A 82 -9.01 7.28 2.89
C ALA A 82 -9.18 8.80 2.82
N SER A 83 -8.39 9.57 3.60
CA SER A 83 -8.44 11.03 3.57
C SER A 83 -8.16 11.57 2.17
N HIS A 84 -7.06 11.16 1.52
CA HIS A 84 -6.72 11.61 0.18
C HIS A 84 -7.81 11.30 -0.86
N LEU A 85 -8.42 10.11 -0.77
CA LEU A 85 -9.43 9.66 -1.74
C LEU A 85 -10.79 10.34 -1.52
N LEU A 86 -11.17 10.60 -0.26
CA LEU A 86 -12.40 11.32 0.07
C LEU A 86 -12.35 12.78 -0.40
N ASP A 87 -11.19 13.43 -0.34
CA ASP A 87 -10.98 14.78 -0.85
C ASP A 87 -11.24 14.88 -2.37
N GLU A 88 -11.10 13.77 -3.11
CA GLU A 88 -11.47 13.64 -4.53
C GLU A 88 -12.93 13.20 -4.76
N GLY A 89 -13.72 13.03 -3.70
CA GLY A 89 -15.11 12.59 -3.78
C GLY A 89 -15.26 11.09 -4.07
N THR A 90 -14.23 10.28 -3.83
CA THR A 90 -14.31 8.81 -3.98
C THR A 90 -15.12 8.21 -2.84
N LYS A 91 -16.04 7.31 -3.15
CA LYS A 91 -16.80 6.58 -2.14
C LYS A 91 -15.96 5.42 -1.60
N ILE A 92 -15.77 5.41 -0.28
CA ILE A 92 -14.91 4.46 0.41
C ILE A 92 -15.70 3.58 1.36
N TYR A 93 -15.51 2.29 1.25
CA TYR A 93 -15.90 1.30 2.24
C TYR A 93 -14.68 0.90 3.07
N VAL A 94 -14.89 0.60 4.34
CA VAL A 94 -13.82 0.19 5.27
C VAL A 94 -14.17 -1.13 5.93
N ASP A 95 -13.27 -2.10 5.83
CA ASP A 95 -13.25 -3.36 6.58
C ASP A 95 -12.23 -3.21 7.72
N GLU A 96 -12.74 -3.00 8.94
CA GLU A 96 -11.93 -2.80 10.14
C GLU A 96 -12.60 -3.52 11.33
N THR A 97 -11.80 -4.26 12.09
CA THR A 97 -12.26 -5.05 13.25
C THR A 97 -12.21 -4.29 14.56
N ASP A 98 -11.36 -3.26 14.66
CA ASP A 98 -11.28 -2.37 15.82
C ASP A 98 -12.40 -1.33 15.76
N GLU A 99 -13.32 -1.37 16.73
CA GLU A 99 -14.48 -0.46 16.79
C GLU A 99 -14.08 1.02 16.88
N MET A 100 -12.97 1.35 17.57
CA MET A 100 -12.55 2.75 17.69
C MET A 100 -12.02 3.27 16.35
N LYS A 101 -11.27 2.44 15.60
CA LYS A 101 -10.80 2.78 14.25
C LYS A 101 -11.95 2.83 13.26
N LEU A 102 -12.89 1.89 13.32
CA LEU A 102 -14.08 1.91 12.49
C LEU A 102 -14.91 3.19 12.74
N ASN A 103 -15.12 3.57 14.00
CA ASN A 103 -15.80 4.82 14.32
C ASN A 103 -15.08 6.07 13.81
N LYS A 104 -13.74 6.07 13.78
CA LYS A 104 -12.96 7.15 13.14
C LYS A 104 -13.20 7.19 11.62
N ALA A 105 -13.22 6.03 10.97
CA ALA A 105 -13.51 5.93 9.53
C ALA A 105 -14.89 6.48 9.19
N LEU A 106 -15.92 6.12 9.95
CA LEU A 106 -17.30 6.61 9.76
C LEU A 106 -17.40 8.12 9.95
N LYS A 107 -16.72 8.67 10.96
CA LYS A 107 -16.67 10.13 11.18
C LYS A 107 -15.96 10.87 10.05
N LEU A 108 -15.01 10.24 9.39
CA LEU A 108 -14.30 10.80 8.24
C LEU A 108 -15.17 10.80 6.97
N GLY A 109 -16.26 10.02 6.93
CA GLY A 109 -17.16 9.91 5.78
C GLY A 109 -17.08 8.58 5.04
N CYS A 110 -16.34 7.60 5.56
CA CYS A 110 -16.32 6.24 5.01
C CYS A 110 -17.61 5.48 5.35
N HIS A 111 -17.89 4.43 4.59
CA HIS A 111 -18.99 3.51 4.82
C HIS A 111 -18.48 2.19 5.43
N PRO A 112 -19.24 1.55 6.34
CA PRO A 112 -18.81 0.28 6.91
C PRO A 112 -18.93 -0.84 5.86
N CYS A 113 -17.94 -1.70 5.79
CA CYS A 113 -18.01 -2.95 5.03
C CYS A 113 -18.68 -4.04 5.88
N LYS A 114 -19.71 -4.69 5.35
CA LYS A 114 -20.33 -5.85 6.01
C LYS A 114 -19.68 -7.18 5.64
N SER A 115 -19.06 -7.23 4.47
CA SER A 115 -18.33 -8.39 3.96
C SER A 115 -17.53 -7.97 2.74
N ILE A 116 -16.26 -8.33 2.73
CA ILE A 116 -15.36 -8.06 1.59
C ILE A 116 -15.86 -8.70 0.28
N PHE A 117 -16.63 -9.79 0.36
CA PHE A 117 -17.19 -10.46 -0.83
C PHE A 117 -18.55 -9.92 -1.29
N LYS A 118 -19.20 -9.04 -0.50
CA LYS A 118 -20.53 -8.51 -0.80
C LYS A 118 -20.56 -7.00 -0.97
N THR A 119 -19.42 -6.34 -0.81
CA THR A 119 -19.32 -4.89 -0.97
C THR A 119 -19.24 -4.55 -2.45
N SER A 120 -20.09 -3.62 -2.88
CA SER A 120 -20.10 -3.14 -4.27
C SER A 120 -18.98 -2.10 -4.46
N ALA A 121 -17.76 -2.57 -4.57
CA ALA A 121 -16.59 -1.77 -4.90
C ALA A 121 -15.84 -2.41 -6.06
N SER A 122 -15.28 -1.60 -6.95
CA SER A 122 -14.47 -2.09 -8.09
C SER A 122 -13.02 -2.34 -7.70
N ILE A 123 -12.55 -1.67 -6.64
CA ILE A 123 -11.16 -1.71 -6.20
C ILE A 123 -11.09 -2.23 -4.77
N PHE A 124 -10.19 -3.19 -4.52
CA PHE A 124 -9.81 -3.66 -3.20
C PHE A 124 -8.43 -3.15 -2.82
N SER A 125 -8.32 -2.46 -1.69
CA SER A 125 -7.07 -1.90 -1.18
C SER A 125 -6.72 -2.52 0.18
N PRO A 126 -5.98 -3.66 0.22
CA PRO A 126 -5.54 -4.25 1.48
C PRO A 126 -4.48 -3.38 2.14
N CYS A 127 -4.77 -2.89 3.36
CA CYS A 127 -3.89 -2.04 4.17
C CYS A 127 -3.70 -2.58 5.60
N ALA A 128 -4.09 -3.84 5.87
CA ALA A 128 -3.97 -4.47 7.18
C ALA A 128 -2.87 -5.53 7.20
N ILE A 129 -3.21 -6.78 6.98
CA ILE A 129 -2.31 -7.94 7.09
C ILE A 129 -2.08 -8.60 5.74
N GLY A 130 -0.94 -9.28 5.59
CA GLY A 130 -0.62 -10.09 4.43
C GLY A 130 -1.43 -11.39 4.34
N GLY A 131 -1.26 -12.12 3.23
CA GLY A 131 -1.88 -13.43 3.00
C GLY A 131 -3.39 -13.39 2.73
N ILE A 132 -3.99 -12.20 2.58
CA ILE A 132 -5.43 -12.05 2.32
C ILE A 132 -5.82 -12.59 0.94
N LEU A 133 -4.94 -12.44 -0.03
CA LEU A 133 -5.17 -12.91 -1.40
C LEU A 133 -4.85 -14.40 -1.48
N ASN A 134 -5.88 -15.20 -1.30
CA ASN A 134 -5.85 -16.65 -1.38
C ASN A 134 -6.86 -17.15 -2.43
N LYS A 135 -6.94 -18.46 -2.66
CA LYS A 135 -7.86 -19.04 -3.65
C LYS A 135 -9.33 -18.75 -3.36
N GLU A 136 -9.71 -18.70 -2.08
CA GLU A 136 -11.09 -18.38 -1.70
C GLU A 136 -11.42 -16.92 -2.06
N PHE A 137 -10.49 -15.99 -1.79
CA PHE A 137 -10.63 -14.59 -2.18
C PHE A 137 -10.79 -14.47 -3.70
N ILE A 138 -9.90 -15.09 -4.47
CA ILE A 138 -9.93 -15.02 -5.95
C ILE A 138 -11.26 -15.54 -6.49
N LYS A 139 -11.73 -16.67 -5.98
CA LYS A 139 -12.97 -17.30 -6.43
C LYS A 139 -14.24 -16.50 -6.12
N ASN A 140 -14.28 -15.84 -4.97
CA ASN A 140 -15.51 -15.22 -4.43
C ASN A 140 -15.56 -13.69 -4.57
N SER A 141 -14.45 -13.04 -4.93
CA SER A 141 -14.40 -11.60 -5.09
C SER A 141 -14.87 -11.15 -6.48
N THR A 142 -15.38 -9.93 -6.54
CA THR A 142 -15.86 -9.28 -7.77
C THR A 142 -15.05 -8.03 -8.12
N TYR A 143 -13.95 -7.81 -7.43
CA TYR A 143 -13.09 -6.66 -7.67
C TYR A 143 -12.43 -6.75 -9.05
N LYS A 144 -12.27 -5.60 -9.68
CA LYS A 144 -11.55 -5.48 -10.95
C LYS A 144 -10.06 -5.22 -10.74
N VAL A 145 -9.74 -4.51 -9.65
CA VAL A 145 -8.37 -4.12 -9.32
C VAL A 145 -8.08 -4.38 -7.84
N ILE A 146 -6.88 -4.86 -7.57
CA ILE A 146 -6.31 -4.98 -6.23
C ILE A 146 -5.06 -4.09 -6.17
N CYS A 147 -5.08 -3.09 -5.27
CA CYS A 147 -4.00 -2.11 -5.12
C CYS A 147 -3.99 -1.57 -3.69
N GLY A 148 -3.01 -1.98 -2.87
CA GLY A 148 -2.96 -1.59 -1.46
C GLY A 148 -1.59 -1.79 -0.82
N GLY A 149 -1.43 -1.34 0.42
CA GLY A 149 -0.14 -1.19 1.09
C GLY A 149 0.26 -2.31 2.03
N ALA A 150 -0.58 -3.33 2.26
CA ALA A 150 -0.20 -4.45 3.10
C ALA A 150 0.97 -5.23 2.47
N ASN A 151 1.95 -5.61 3.29
CA ASN A 151 3.07 -6.44 2.85
C ASN A 151 2.61 -7.89 2.61
N ASN A 152 3.22 -8.57 1.62
CA ASN A 152 2.99 -9.99 1.35
C ASN A 152 1.50 -10.33 1.19
N GLN A 153 0.78 -9.57 0.36
CA GLN A 153 -0.66 -9.73 0.17
C GLN A 153 -1.04 -11.10 -0.37
N LEU A 154 -0.22 -11.67 -1.26
CA LEU A 154 -0.40 -13.01 -1.80
C LEU A 154 -0.04 -14.07 -0.76
N LEU A 155 -0.92 -15.06 -0.56
CA LEU A 155 -0.61 -16.23 0.28
C LEU A 155 0.53 -17.07 -0.34
N SER A 156 0.69 -17.04 -1.66
CA SER A 156 1.79 -17.67 -2.38
C SER A 156 1.96 -17.05 -3.78
N ASP A 157 3.17 -17.03 -4.31
CA ASP A 157 3.52 -16.38 -5.59
C ASP A 157 2.75 -16.91 -6.81
N ASN A 158 2.35 -18.18 -6.81
CA ASN A 158 1.58 -18.77 -7.91
C ASN A 158 0.18 -18.15 -8.08
N LEU A 159 -0.36 -17.51 -7.01
CA LEU A 159 -1.65 -16.83 -7.06
C LEU A 159 -1.60 -15.55 -7.91
N PHE A 160 -0.43 -15.00 -8.16
CA PHE A 160 -0.26 -13.84 -9.02
C PHE A 160 -0.89 -14.04 -10.41
N ASN A 161 -0.54 -15.15 -11.06
CA ASN A 161 -1.09 -15.49 -12.38
C ASN A 161 -2.56 -15.89 -12.29
N GLU A 162 -2.98 -16.54 -11.19
CA GLU A 162 -4.36 -16.95 -10.97
C GLU A 162 -5.30 -15.75 -10.86
N ILE A 163 -4.91 -14.70 -10.15
CA ILE A 163 -5.67 -13.44 -10.05
C ILE A 163 -5.90 -12.84 -11.44
N HIS A 164 -4.85 -12.75 -12.26
CA HIS A 164 -4.95 -12.19 -13.60
C HIS A 164 -5.81 -13.05 -14.53
N SER A 165 -5.74 -14.38 -14.41
CA SER A 165 -6.59 -15.28 -15.20
C SER A 165 -8.09 -15.17 -14.88
N HIS A 166 -8.42 -14.67 -13.68
CA HIS A 166 -9.79 -14.30 -13.29
C HIS A 166 -10.20 -12.88 -13.73
N GLY A 167 -9.38 -12.20 -14.54
CA GLY A 167 -9.67 -10.86 -15.06
C GLY A 167 -9.45 -9.73 -14.06
N MET A 168 -8.83 -10.00 -12.91
CA MET A 168 -8.48 -8.99 -11.91
C MET A 168 -7.08 -8.46 -12.15
N LEU A 169 -6.92 -7.15 -12.18
CA LEU A 169 -5.61 -6.50 -12.21
C LEU A 169 -5.05 -6.41 -10.78
N TYR A 170 -3.97 -7.13 -10.50
CA TYR A 170 -3.23 -7.00 -9.26
C TYR A 170 -1.99 -6.12 -9.46
N ILE A 171 -1.92 -5.03 -8.71
CA ILE A 171 -0.73 -4.19 -8.64
C ILE A 171 0.13 -4.71 -7.47
N PRO A 172 1.36 -5.20 -7.72
CA PRO A 172 2.19 -5.81 -6.69
C PRO A 172 2.45 -4.89 -5.50
N ASP A 173 2.31 -5.44 -4.32
CA ASP A 173 2.45 -4.73 -3.04
C ASP A 173 3.81 -4.05 -2.88
N PHE A 174 4.90 -4.73 -3.22
CA PHE A 174 6.26 -4.20 -3.11
C PHE A 174 6.52 -2.95 -3.97
N LEU A 175 5.70 -2.69 -5.00
CA LEU A 175 5.75 -1.46 -5.78
C LEU A 175 4.95 -0.35 -5.10
N VAL A 176 3.75 -0.69 -4.67
CA VAL A 176 2.77 0.29 -4.18
C VAL A 176 3.13 0.78 -2.79
N ASN A 177 3.65 -0.11 -1.93
CA ASN A 177 4.04 0.23 -0.56
C ASN A 177 5.45 0.84 -0.43
N ALA A 178 6.20 0.96 -1.53
CA ALA A 178 7.53 1.60 -1.55
C ALA A 178 7.52 3.05 -1.01
N GLY A 179 6.35 3.69 -0.96
CA GLY A 179 6.20 5.02 -0.40
C GLY A 179 6.73 5.17 1.03
N GLY A 180 6.58 4.12 1.86
CA GLY A 180 7.12 4.11 3.23
C GLY A 180 8.64 4.25 3.26
N VAL A 181 9.34 3.48 2.43
CA VAL A 181 10.81 3.56 2.30
C VAL A 181 11.25 4.91 1.73
N ILE A 182 10.52 5.45 0.74
CA ILE A 182 10.80 6.78 0.16
C ILE A 182 10.72 7.86 1.25
N GLY A 183 9.69 7.79 2.12
CA GLY A 183 9.52 8.73 3.23
C GLY A 183 10.58 8.58 4.31
N LEU A 184 10.87 7.34 4.74
CA LEU A 184 11.89 7.06 5.75
C LEU A 184 13.30 7.50 5.33
N THR A 185 13.62 7.39 4.06
CA THR A 185 14.95 7.76 3.52
C THR A 185 15.05 9.23 3.09
N LYS A 186 14.02 10.04 3.35
CA LYS A 186 13.98 11.45 2.97
C LYS A 186 15.19 12.21 3.48
N ASP A 187 15.45 12.16 4.78
CA ASP A 187 16.54 12.89 5.41
C ASP A 187 17.91 12.32 5.04
N VAL A 188 18.02 10.99 4.94
CA VAL A 188 19.27 10.30 4.53
C VAL A 188 19.68 10.68 3.10
N LEU A 189 18.72 10.91 2.22
CA LEU A 189 18.93 11.27 0.82
C LEU A 189 18.78 12.78 0.56
N GLU A 190 18.75 13.58 1.61
CA GLU A 190 18.65 15.06 1.57
C GLU A 190 17.52 15.54 0.65
N ARG A 191 16.37 14.86 0.66
CA ARG A 191 15.20 15.23 -0.14
C ARG A 191 14.34 16.23 0.61
N ASP A 192 13.97 17.32 -0.03
CA ASP A 192 12.89 18.19 0.41
C ASP A 192 11.51 17.56 0.18
N ASP A 193 10.45 18.25 0.59
CA ASP A 193 9.08 17.75 0.45
C ASP A 193 8.65 17.60 -1.02
N GLU A 194 9.08 18.52 -1.89
CA GLU A 194 8.77 18.46 -3.32
C GLU A 194 9.50 17.32 -4.02
N MET A 195 10.77 17.10 -3.70
CA MET A 195 11.54 15.96 -4.21
C MET A 195 10.96 14.62 -3.74
N THR A 196 10.54 14.56 -2.49
CA THR A 196 9.88 13.39 -1.90
C THR A 196 8.55 13.11 -2.60
N ASP A 197 7.74 14.14 -2.82
CA ASP A 197 6.46 14.00 -3.52
C ASP A 197 6.64 13.54 -4.97
N ARG A 198 7.61 14.09 -5.69
CA ARG A 198 7.97 13.63 -7.04
C ARG A 198 8.42 12.17 -7.06
N ALA A 199 9.17 11.73 -6.03
CA ALA A 199 9.57 10.34 -5.92
C ALA A 199 8.37 9.40 -5.68
N LEU A 200 7.41 9.83 -4.84
CA LEU A 200 6.16 9.08 -4.62
C LEU A 200 5.30 9.03 -5.89
N ALA A 201 5.21 10.12 -6.64
CA ALA A 201 4.43 10.18 -7.88
C ALA A 201 4.93 9.20 -8.95
N LYS A 202 6.23 8.85 -8.96
CA LYS A 202 6.77 7.81 -9.86
C LYS A 202 6.14 6.43 -9.67
N ILE A 203 5.59 6.14 -8.50
CA ILE A 203 4.82 4.91 -8.28
C ILE A 203 3.64 4.85 -9.26
N GLY A 204 2.94 5.96 -9.47
CA GLY A 204 1.85 6.04 -10.44
C GLY A 204 2.31 5.81 -11.90
N GLU A 205 3.50 6.30 -12.28
CA GLU A 205 4.06 6.08 -13.62
C GLU A 205 4.41 4.59 -13.84
N VAL A 206 4.95 3.93 -12.82
CA VAL A 206 5.22 2.48 -12.84
C VAL A 206 3.92 1.71 -12.99
N VAL A 207 2.89 2.05 -12.21
CA VAL A 207 1.56 1.43 -12.28
C VAL A 207 0.93 1.61 -13.66
N LYS A 208 1.09 2.77 -14.29
CA LYS A 208 0.66 2.97 -15.68
C LYS A 208 1.28 1.94 -16.63
N SER A 209 2.59 1.71 -16.52
CA SER A 209 3.29 0.73 -17.36
C SER A 209 2.75 -0.69 -17.15
N ILE A 210 2.37 -1.04 -15.93
CA ILE A 210 1.74 -2.34 -15.58
C ILE A 210 0.35 -2.43 -16.22
N ILE A 211 -0.45 -1.38 -16.16
CA ILE A 211 -1.79 -1.33 -16.77
C ILE A 211 -1.70 -1.48 -18.29
N ASP A 212 -0.76 -0.79 -18.92
CA ASP A 212 -0.54 -0.87 -20.36
C ASP A 212 -0.20 -2.31 -20.78
N GLU A 213 0.68 -2.99 -20.05
CA GLU A 213 1.03 -4.40 -20.30
C GLU A 213 -0.15 -5.34 -20.08
N PHE A 214 -0.92 -5.13 -19.00
CA PHE A 214 -2.12 -5.92 -18.71
C PHE A 214 -3.17 -5.79 -19.81
N LYS A 215 -3.40 -4.56 -20.32
CA LYS A 215 -4.35 -4.33 -21.42
C LYS A 215 -3.94 -5.00 -22.72
N LEU A 216 -2.63 -5.11 -22.97
CA LEU A 216 -2.12 -5.76 -24.18
C LEU A 216 -2.21 -7.28 -24.12
N LYS A 217 -1.95 -7.89 -22.98
CA LYS A 217 -1.74 -9.33 -22.84
C LYS A 217 -2.80 -10.04 -22.00
N ASN A 218 -3.69 -9.29 -21.33
CA ASN A 218 -4.64 -9.77 -20.33
C ASN A 218 -3.97 -10.57 -19.18
N THR A 219 -2.67 -10.37 -19.00
CA THR A 219 -1.85 -10.96 -17.96
C THR A 219 -0.58 -10.14 -17.77
N ILE A 220 0.02 -10.25 -16.61
CA ILE A 220 1.35 -9.68 -16.33
C ILE A 220 2.19 -10.82 -15.74
N PRO A 221 3.27 -11.26 -16.38
CA PRO A 221 4.17 -12.18 -15.75
C PRO A 221 4.83 -11.54 -14.52
N LEU A 222 4.85 -12.25 -13.39
CA LEU A 222 5.49 -11.76 -12.16
C LEU A 222 6.98 -11.43 -12.43
N GLU A 223 7.63 -12.23 -13.26
CA GLU A 223 9.01 -12.00 -13.71
C GLU A 223 9.18 -10.69 -14.49
N PHE A 224 8.21 -10.29 -15.29
CA PHE A 224 8.24 -9.00 -15.97
C PHE A 224 8.31 -7.85 -14.96
N VAL A 225 7.53 -7.93 -13.90
CA VAL A 225 7.51 -6.91 -12.85
C VAL A 225 8.81 -6.94 -12.06
N LYS A 226 9.26 -8.14 -11.63
CA LYS A 226 10.51 -8.30 -10.87
C LYS A 226 11.72 -7.80 -11.67
N ASN A 227 11.86 -8.19 -12.93
CA ASN A 227 13.03 -7.82 -13.76
C ASN A 227 13.04 -6.34 -14.18
N ARG A 228 11.93 -5.64 -14.12
CA ARG A 228 11.83 -4.24 -14.56
C ARG A 228 11.90 -3.25 -13.39
N PHE A 229 11.49 -3.64 -12.20
CA PHE A 229 11.26 -2.73 -11.07
C PHE A 229 11.97 -3.15 -9.76
N LEU A 230 12.62 -4.29 -9.70
CA LEU A 230 13.52 -4.74 -8.64
C LEU A 230 14.93 -4.93 -9.18
#